data_22d242b35f9856292b02ba680a275d0d
#
_entry.id   22d242b35f9856292b02ba680a275d0d
#
_cell.length_a   1.000
_cell.length_b   1.000
_cell.length_c   1.000
_cell.angle_alpha   90.00
_cell.angle_beta   90.00
_cell.angle_gamma   90.00
#
_symmetry.space_group_name_H-M   'P 1'
#
loop_
_entity.id
_entity.type
_entity.pdbx_description
1 polymer ?
#
loop_
_entity_poly.entity_id
_entity_poly.type
_entity_poly.pdbx_seq_one_letter_code
_entity_poly.pdbx_strand_id
1 'polypeptide(L)'
;MSSDSESGASFPKLSELIQRGEQAKAAFWKTVADDGRSHKAFSAGAGCGFLMVEADTGFTFAWLALTTTDDPDKAQRNTANAKKAYDTILRFRARVQLNPQETAALGAKLARLRTMLLKLGEAV
;
A
#
# COMPACT_ATOMS: atom_id res chain seq x y z
N MET A 1 -2.27 30.38 10.14
CA MET A 1 -2.25 29.84 9.87
C MET A 1 -1.84 29.24 9.14
N SER A 2 -1.39 29.23 8.67
CA SER A 2 -1.18 28.45 7.91
C SER A 2 -0.20 27.57 8.05
N SER A 3 0.05 27.20 9.16
CA SER A 3 0.95 26.12 9.36
C SER A 3 0.48 24.89 8.70
N ASP A 4 -0.77 24.82 8.45
CA ASP A 4 -1.26 23.71 7.78
C ASP A 4 -0.68 23.52 6.45
N SER A 5 -0.38 24.55 5.75
CA SER A 5 0.10 24.39 4.42
C SER A 5 1.45 23.76 4.41
N GLU A 6 2.27 24.05 5.36
CA GLU A 6 3.55 23.43 5.37
C GLU A 6 3.47 22.00 5.75
N SER A 7 2.64 21.70 6.71
CA SER A 7 2.53 20.30 7.10
C SER A 7 1.95 19.49 5.97
N GLY A 8 1.08 20.10 5.19
CA GLY A 8 0.53 19.41 4.06
C GLY A 8 1.55 19.04 3.03
N ALA A 9 2.63 19.76 2.96
CA ALA A 9 3.67 19.44 1.99
C ALA A 9 4.43 18.19 2.39
N SER A 10 4.37 17.78 3.62
CA SER A 10 5.19 16.67 4.08
C SER A 10 4.50 15.33 3.94
N PHE A 11 3.40 15.15 4.60
CA PHE A 11 2.74 13.85 4.63
C PHE A 11 1.26 14.01 4.51
N PRO A 12 0.62 13.22 3.64
CA PRO A 12 -0.83 13.16 3.65
C PRO A 12 -1.29 12.56 4.97
N LYS A 13 -2.49 12.88 5.37
CA LYS A 13 -3.07 12.31 6.57
C LYS A 13 -3.32 10.84 6.35
N LEU A 14 -3.27 10.06 7.41
CA LEU A 14 -3.52 8.64 7.34
C LEU A 14 -4.90 8.37 6.74
N SER A 15 -5.91 9.15 7.12
CA SER A 15 -7.25 8.96 6.58
C SER A 15 -7.28 9.16 5.07
N GLU A 16 -6.50 10.09 4.56
CA GLU A 16 -6.41 10.31 3.11
C GLU A 16 -5.73 9.14 2.42
N LEU A 17 -4.69 8.60 3.02
CA LEU A 17 -4.00 7.44 2.46
C LEU A 17 -4.92 6.23 2.43
N ILE A 18 -5.65 6.00 3.49
CA ILE A 18 -6.59 4.90 3.57
C ILE A 18 -7.66 5.07 2.50
N GLN A 19 -8.22 6.26 2.37
CA GLN A 19 -9.25 6.52 1.39
C GLN A 19 -8.74 6.31 -0.03
N ARG A 20 -7.54 6.78 -0.33
CA ARG A 20 -6.93 6.59 -1.64
C ARG A 20 -6.72 5.11 -1.92
N GLY A 21 -6.28 4.36 -0.92
CA GLY A 21 -6.10 2.92 -1.06
C GLY A 21 -7.41 2.21 -1.32
N GLU A 22 -8.46 2.58 -0.59
CA GLU A 22 -9.77 1.97 -0.79
C GLU A 22 -10.33 2.29 -2.16
N GLN A 23 -10.15 3.51 -2.62
CA GLN A 23 -10.61 3.90 -3.95
C GLN A 23 -9.84 3.15 -5.03
N ALA A 24 -8.54 3.01 -4.87
CA ALA A 24 -7.73 2.27 -5.83
C ALA A 24 -8.13 0.80 -5.87
N LYS A 25 -8.39 0.21 -4.71
CA LYS A 25 -8.85 -1.18 -4.63
C LYS A 25 -10.20 -1.34 -5.30
N ALA A 26 -11.12 -0.43 -5.01
CA ALA A 26 -12.46 -0.50 -5.60
C ALA A 26 -12.39 -0.41 -7.11
N ALA A 27 -11.58 0.50 -7.63
CA ALA A 27 -11.41 0.64 -9.08
C ALA A 27 -10.81 -0.62 -9.68
N PHE A 28 -9.82 -1.19 -9.02
CA PHE A 28 -9.17 -2.40 -9.48
C PHE A 28 -10.16 -3.57 -9.55
N TRP A 29 -10.90 -3.80 -8.46
CA TRP A 29 -11.85 -4.89 -8.41
C TRP A 29 -13.02 -4.70 -9.37
N LYS A 30 -13.44 -3.46 -9.56
CA LYS A 30 -14.47 -3.17 -10.52
C LYS A 30 -14.02 -3.55 -11.93
N THR A 31 -12.78 -3.22 -12.27
CA THR A 31 -12.22 -3.57 -13.56
C THR A 31 -12.19 -5.09 -13.74
N VAL A 32 -11.78 -5.81 -12.71
CA VAL A 32 -11.75 -7.27 -12.77
C VAL A 32 -13.15 -7.82 -12.97
N ALA A 33 -14.12 -7.27 -12.24
CA ALA A 33 -15.49 -7.77 -12.32
C ALA A 33 -16.11 -7.47 -13.67
N ASP A 34 -15.87 -6.27 -14.19
CA ASP A 34 -16.47 -5.86 -15.45
C ASP A 34 -15.91 -6.61 -16.64
N ASP A 35 -14.64 -7.02 -16.53
CA ASP A 35 -13.98 -7.68 -17.63
C ASP A 35 -13.29 -8.93 -17.13
N GLY A 36 -14.07 -9.80 -16.60
CA GLY A 36 -13.60 -10.93 -15.84
C GLY A 36 -12.66 -11.87 -16.55
N ARG A 37 -12.53 -11.77 -17.85
CA ARG A 37 -11.62 -12.65 -18.55
C ARG A 37 -10.46 -11.89 -19.17
N SER A 38 -10.43 -10.61 -19.07
CA SER A 38 -9.44 -9.84 -19.78
C SER A 38 -8.32 -9.38 -18.89
N HIS A 39 -7.17 -9.89 -19.12
CA HIS A 39 -5.99 -9.40 -18.45
C HIS A 39 -5.56 -8.06 -19.00
N LYS A 40 -6.06 -7.71 -20.14
CA LYS A 40 -5.72 -6.43 -20.76
C LYS A 40 -6.34 -5.27 -20.05
N ALA A 41 -7.37 -5.55 -19.25
CA ALA A 41 -8.01 -4.49 -18.49
C ALA A 41 -7.05 -3.80 -17.54
N PHE A 42 -5.98 -4.48 -17.20
CA PHE A 42 -4.98 -3.85 -16.34
C PHE A 42 -3.96 -3.16 -17.19
N SER A 43 -4.35 -2.06 -17.77
CA SER A 43 -3.37 -1.21 -18.38
C SER A 43 -2.36 -0.85 -17.29
N ALA A 44 -1.16 -0.60 -17.70
CA ALA A 44 -0.09 -0.32 -16.76
C ALA A 44 -0.47 0.75 -15.74
N GLY A 45 -1.24 1.76 -16.17
CA GLY A 45 -1.58 2.85 -15.27
C GLY A 45 -2.42 2.45 -14.08
N ALA A 46 -3.48 1.67 -14.33
CA ALA A 46 -4.43 1.35 -13.26
C ALA A 46 -3.84 0.37 -12.24
N GLY A 47 -3.21 -0.70 -12.74
CA GLY A 47 -2.67 -1.70 -11.85
C GLY A 47 -1.47 -1.22 -11.07
N CYS A 48 -0.59 -0.49 -11.76
CA CYS A 48 0.60 0.07 -11.11
C CYS A 48 0.20 1.04 -10.01
N GLY A 49 -0.77 1.92 -10.28
CA GLY A 49 -1.25 2.86 -9.29
C GLY A 49 -1.78 2.17 -8.05
N PHE A 50 -2.56 1.11 -8.25
CA PHE A 50 -3.08 0.32 -7.14
C PHE A 50 -1.94 -0.23 -6.27
N LEU A 51 -0.95 -0.86 -6.91
CA LEU A 51 0.14 -1.48 -6.18
C LEU A 51 0.99 -0.45 -5.44
N MET A 52 1.24 0.70 -6.05
CA MET A 52 2.04 1.74 -5.41
C MET A 52 1.33 2.32 -4.19
N VAL A 53 0.03 2.58 -4.31
CA VAL A 53 -0.74 3.09 -3.19
C VAL A 53 -0.83 2.05 -2.07
N GLU A 54 -0.99 0.79 -2.43
CA GLU A 54 -1.06 -0.28 -1.45
C GLU A 54 0.27 -0.38 -0.69
N ALA A 55 1.39 -0.24 -1.38
CA ALA A 55 2.70 -0.29 -0.75
C ALA A 55 2.90 0.87 0.23
N ASP A 56 2.52 2.07 -0.19
CA ASP A 56 2.65 3.25 0.67
C ASP A 56 1.73 3.15 1.88
N THR A 57 0.52 2.66 1.68
CA THR A 57 -0.43 2.47 2.77
C THR A 57 0.10 1.43 3.77
N GLY A 58 0.62 0.33 3.25
CA GLY A 58 1.20 -0.70 4.10
C GLY A 58 2.37 -0.18 4.92
N PHE A 59 3.23 0.60 4.29
CA PHE A 59 4.37 1.19 4.98
C PHE A 59 3.89 2.12 6.10
N THR A 60 2.86 2.92 5.84
CA THR A 60 2.31 3.82 6.85
C THR A 60 1.78 3.04 8.05
N PHE A 61 1.04 1.97 7.81
CA PHE A 61 0.56 1.13 8.89
C PHE A 61 1.70 0.50 9.69
N ALA A 62 2.73 0.03 9.00
CA ALA A 62 3.88 -0.57 9.68
C ALA A 62 4.60 0.46 10.54
N TRP A 63 4.78 1.66 10.00
CA TRP A 63 5.42 2.73 10.74
C TRP A 63 4.61 3.11 11.98
N LEU A 64 3.29 3.21 11.83
CA LEU A 64 2.42 3.50 12.97
C LEU A 64 2.51 2.40 14.02
N ALA A 65 2.55 1.14 13.59
CA ALA A 65 2.67 0.04 14.53
C ALA A 65 3.99 0.12 15.31
N LEU A 66 5.07 0.45 14.63
CA LEU A 66 6.38 0.57 15.27
C LEU A 66 6.44 1.72 16.26
N THR A 67 5.71 2.79 16.00
CA THR A 67 5.76 3.98 16.85
C THR A 67 4.66 4.03 17.89
N THR A 68 3.72 3.09 17.87
CA THR A 68 2.65 3.03 18.87
C THR A 68 3.14 2.15 20.02
N THR A 69 3.49 2.79 21.13
CA THR A 69 4.08 2.08 22.26
C THR A 69 3.14 1.96 23.46
N ASP A 70 2.05 2.73 23.44
CA ASP A 70 1.13 2.79 24.58
C ASP A 70 -0.20 2.08 24.32
N ASP A 71 -0.39 1.50 23.16
CA ASP A 71 -1.64 0.83 22.80
C ASP A 71 -1.31 -0.43 21.98
N PRO A 72 -1.12 -1.56 22.66
CA PRO A 72 -0.75 -2.81 21.98
C PRO A 72 -1.80 -3.28 20.98
N ASP A 73 -3.08 -3.08 21.28
CA ASP A 73 -4.13 -3.51 20.37
C ASP A 73 -4.10 -2.71 19.07
N LYS A 74 -3.86 -1.43 19.19
CA LYS A 74 -3.75 -0.58 18.01
C LYS A 74 -2.53 -0.95 17.19
N ALA A 75 -1.41 -1.18 17.86
CA ALA A 75 -0.19 -1.59 17.18
C ALA A 75 -0.41 -2.91 16.44
N GLN A 76 -1.11 -3.84 17.06
CA GLN A 76 -1.37 -5.13 16.43
C GLN A 76 -2.26 -5.00 15.22
N ARG A 77 -3.30 -4.16 15.30
CA ARG A 77 -4.17 -3.92 14.16
C ARG A 77 -3.40 -3.29 13.00
N ASN A 78 -2.53 -2.34 13.31
CA ASN A 78 -1.74 -1.70 12.28
C ASN A 78 -0.74 -2.67 11.65
N THR A 79 -0.16 -3.55 12.45
CA THR A 79 0.72 -4.60 11.93
C THR A 79 -0.04 -5.53 11.00
N ALA A 80 -1.23 -5.94 11.38
CA ALA A 80 -2.05 -6.81 10.55
C ALA A 80 -2.41 -6.14 9.23
N ASN A 81 -2.74 -4.85 9.28
CA ASN A 81 -3.07 -4.11 8.06
C ASN A 81 -1.86 -3.97 7.15
N ALA A 82 -0.69 -3.76 7.72
CA ALA A 82 0.55 -3.69 6.94
C ALA A 82 0.86 -5.03 6.27
N LYS A 83 0.69 -6.12 7.01
CA LYS A 83 0.92 -7.47 6.47
C LYS A 83 -0.05 -7.78 5.35
N LYS A 84 -1.30 -7.39 5.52
CA LYS A 84 -2.32 -7.60 4.52
C LYS A 84 -1.98 -6.85 3.22
N ALA A 85 -1.49 -5.63 3.35
CA ALA A 85 -1.08 -4.86 2.18
C ALA A 85 0.08 -5.55 1.46
N TYR A 86 1.05 -6.01 2.21
CA TYR A 86 2.20 -6.71 1.65
C TYR A 86 1.75 -7.96 0.88
N ASP A 87 0.90 -8.77 1.49
CA ASP A 87 0.41 -9.99 0.86
C ASP A 87 -0.42 -9.69 -0.39
N THR A 88 -1.19 -8.63 -0.35
CA THR A 88 -2.00 -8.20 -1.49
C THR A 88 -1.10 -7.85 -2.68
N ILE A 89 -0.02 -7.11 -2.42
CA ILE A 89 0.91 -6.74 -3.48
C ILE A 89 1.56 -7.97 -4.08
N LEU A 90 2.03 -8.89 -3.24
CA LEU A 90 2.67 -10.11 -3.72
C LEU A 90 1.72 -10.93 -4.58
N ARG A 91 0.44 -10.94 -4.22
CA ARG A 91 -0.55 -11.71 -4.94
C ARG A 91 -0.83 -11.12 -6.32
N PHE A 92 -0.93 -9.81 -6.41
CA PHE A 92 -1.40 -9.18 -7.63
C PHE A 92 -0.31 -8.63 -8.54
N ARG A 93 0.92 -8.46 -8.05
CA ARG A 93 1.96 -7.85 -8.87
C ARG A 93 2.25 -8.68 -10.12
N ALA A 94 2.07 -9.98 -10.05
CA ALA A 94 2.33 -10.84 -11.20
C ALA A 94 1.29 -10.67 -12.30
N ARG A 95 0.13 -10.09 -11.96
CA ARG A 95 -0.95 -9.88 -12.91
C ARG A 95 -0.95 -8.48 -13.51
N VAL A 96 -0.06 -7.64 -13.06
CA VAL A 96 0.02 -6.26 -13.50
C VAL A 96 1.25 -6.10 -14.35
N GLN A 97 1.08 -5.49 -15.51
CA GLN A 97 2.22 -5.22 -16.36
C GLN A 97 2.94 -3.99 -15.85
N LEU A 98 4.18 -4.18 -15.46
CA LEU A 98 5.01 -3.09 -14.97
C LEU A 98 6.21 -2.96 -15.90
N ASN A 99 6.56 -1.72 -16.23
CA ASN A 99 7.80 -1.49 -16.96
C ASN A 99 8.98 -1.64 -16.00
N PRO A 100 10.23 -1.65 -16.50
CA PRO A 100 11.38 -1.84 -15.60
C PRO A 100 11.50 -0.81 -14.50
N GLN A 101 11.15 0.44 -14.78
CA GLN A 101 11.20 1.49 -13.76
C GLN A 101 10.16 1.26 -12.68
N GLU A 102 8.95 0.88 -13.08
CA GLU A 102 7.88 0.60 -12.14
C GLU A 102 8.21 -0.62 -11.29
N THR A 103 8.79 -1.64 -11.91
CA THR A 103 9.20 -2.83 -11.20
C THR A 103 10.24 -2.50 -10.14
N ALA A 104 11.22 -1.67 -10.49
CA ALA A 104 12.26 -1.27 -9.55
C ALA A 104 11.67 -0.44 -8.41
N ALA A 105 10.77 0.49 -8.73
CA ALA A 105 10.16 1.35 -7.72
C ALA A 105 9.30 0.53 -6.75
N LEU A 106 8.50 -0.38 -7.28
CA LEU A 106 7.67 -1.24 -6.43
C LEU A 106 8.55 -2.16 -5.58
N GLY A 107 9.61 -2.70 -6.18
CA GLY A 107 10.54 -3.54 -5.45
C GLY A 107 11.18 -2.82 -4.27
N ALA A 108 11.55 -1.57 -4.46
CA ALA A 108 12.13 -0.78 -3.39
C ALA A 108 11.11 -0.54 -2.27
N LYS A 109 9.86 -0.24 -2.62
CA LYS A 109 8.82 -0.04 -1.63
C LYS A 109 8.52 -1.33 -0.87
N LEU A 110 8.48 -2.44 -1.57
CA LEU A 110 8.26 -3.74 -0.93
C LEU A 110 9.40 -4.11 0.01
N ALA A 111 10.63 -3.83 -0.38
CA ALA A 111 11.78 -4.13 0.47
C ALA A 111 11.71 -3.34 1.77
N ARG A 112 11.31 -2.08 1.70
CA ARG A 112 11.17 -1.24 2.89
C ARG A 112 10.03 -1.74 3.78
N LEU A 113 8.90 -2.09 3.17
CA LEU A 113 7.77 -2.61 3.92
C LEU A 113 8.14 -3.93 4.59
N ARG A 114 8.83 -4.80 3.87
CA ARG A 114 9.27 -6.08 4.42
C ARG A 114 10.19 -5.87 5.63
N THR A 115 11.12 -4.93 5.51
CA THR A 115 12.02 -4.62 6.63
C THR A 115 11.23 -4.18 7.86
N MET A 116 10.22 -3.34 7.65
CA MET A 116 9.39 -2.88 8.77
C MET A 116 8.59 -4.04 9.38
N LEU A 117 8.06 -4.92 8.54
CA LEU A 117 7.31 -6.07 9.04
C LEU A 117 8.20 -7.02 9.82
N LEU A 118 9.43 -7.22 9.37
CA LEU A 118 10.37 -8.03 10.12
C LEU A 118 10.65 -7.43 11.49
N LYS A 119 10.79 -6.12 11.56
CA LYS A 119 10.97 -5.44 12.85
C LYS A 119 9.77 -5.62 13.77
N LEU A 120 8.59 -5.80 13.18
CA LEU A 120 7.36 -6.03 13.95
C LEU A 120 7.18 -7.50 14.32
N GLY A 121 8.11 -8.35 13.92
CA GLY A 121 8.05 -9.76 14.27
C GLY A 121 7.28 -10.63 13.30
N GLU A 122 6.91 -10.08 12.15
CA GLU A 122 6.16 -10.84 11.16
C GLU A 122 7.08 -11.71 10.32
N ALA A 123 6.58 -12.88 9.95
CA ALA A 123 7.32 -13.79 9.08
C ALA A 123 6.98 -13.44 7.63
N VAL A 124 7.89 -12.77 6.95
CA VAL A 124 7.67 -12.35 5.55
C VAL A 124 8.86 -12.68 4.65
#